data_f51d0068e451bfcb5c0f6f79e199f85e
#
_entry.id   f51d0068e451bfcb5c0f6f79e199f85e
#
_cell.length_a   1.000
_cell.length_b   1.000
_cell.length_c   1.000
_cell.angle_alpha   90.00
_cell.angle_beta   90.00
_cell.angle_gamma   90.00
#
_symmetry.space_group_name_H-M   'P 1'
#
loop_
_entity.id
_entity.type
_entity.pdbx_description
1 polymer ?
#
loop_
_entity_poly.entity_id
_entity_poly.type
_entity_poly.pdbx_seq_one_letter_code
_entity_poly.pdbx_strand_id
1 'polypeptide(L)'
;MMPTRIIASLKRVMKSRQITYRELARRIRLSEASVKRIFSRATLTLGRLDQICQALDLSLGELARLSSEPSTDAPELLTMEQEKALAADRNLLACFYLLANGRSGRDVAAELGVDERAVRRWMVRLDALRLIEMRSKLRARARAASVIAWRRDGPLRLLYEKQVRQEFLQAPFDRTGEALHFLSAELSEASIKVLLRKMERMAGEFRDLAELDRAVPAGEKQSVAAILAVRPWVFSLFASLRAPPAK
;
A
#
# COMPACT_ATOMS: atom_id res chain seq x y z
N MET A 1 -9.07 -25.29 3.59
CA MET A 1 -9.36 -23.91 3.14
C MET A 1 -8.15 -23.09 2.68
N MET A 2 -6.93 -23.55 2.86
CA MET A 2 -5.71 -22.94 2.30
C MET A 2 -5.67 -22.87 0.75
N PRO A 3 -6.06 -23.91 -0.01
CA PRO A 3 -5.92 -23.87 -1.46
C PRO A 3 -6.71 -22.76 -2.15
N THR A 4 -7.89 -22.42 -1.63
CA THR A 4 -8.75 -21.38 -2.21
C THR A 4 -8.15 -19.98 -2.08
N ARG A 5 -7.44 -19.70 -0.99
CA ARG A 5 -6.75 -18.44 -0.74
C ARG A 5 -5.54 -18.27 -1.65
N ILE A 6 -4.74 -19.32 -1.81
CA ILE A 6 -3.61 -19.36 -2.74
C ILE A 6 -4.08 -19.03 -4.16
N ILE A 7 -5.16 -19.67 -4.61
CA ILE A 7 -5.75 -19.39 -5.92
C ILE A 7 -6.23 -17.93 -6.04
N ALA A 8 -6.87 -17.39 -5.00
CA ALA A 8 -7.30 -15.99 -4.99
C ALA A 8 -6.12 -15.03 -5.11
N SER A 9 -5.03 -15.30 -4.40
CA SER A 9 -3.79 -14.49 -4.47
C SER A 9 -3.13 -14.58 -5.84
N LEU A 10 -3.02 -15.77 -6.42
CA LEU A 10 -2.50 -15.94 -7.79
C LEU A 10 -3.35 -15.17 -8.82
N LYS A 11 -4.69 -15.20 -8.69
CA LYS A 11 -5.58 -14.41 -9.57
C LYS A 11 -5.36 -12.90 -9.41
N ARG A 12 -5.13 -12.41 -8.19
CA ARG A 12 -4.81 -10.99 -7.94
C ARG A 12 -3.50 -10.59 -8.61
N VAL A 13 -2.45 -11.41 -8.44
CA VAL A 13 -1.15 -11.19 -9.08
C VAL A 13 -1.26 -11.18 -10.59
N MET A 14 -1.96 -12.15 -11.17
CA MET A 14 -2.20 -12.19 -12.62
C MET A 14 -2.91 -10.93 -13.11
N LYS A 15 -3.93 -10.47 -12.38
CA LYS A 15 -4.68 -9.26 -12.71
C LYS A 15 -3.81 -8.01 -12.63
N SER A 16 -2.99 -7.85 -11.59
CA SER A 16 -2.10 -6.70 -11.42
C SER A 16 -1.02 -6.62 -12.49
N ARG A 17 -0.52 -7.77 -12.94
CA ARG A 17 0.47 -7.88 -14.02
C ARG A 17 -0.14 -8.01 -15.42
N GLN A 18 -1.44 -7.88 -15.55
CA GLN A 18 -2.22 -8.04 -16.80
C GLN A 18 -1.98 -9.37 -17.52
N ILE A 19 -1.61 -10.42 -16.76
CA ILE A 19 -1.34 -11.75 -17.31
C ILE A 19 -2.67 -12.53 -17.43
N THR A 20 -3.01 -12.93 -18.66
CA THR A 20 -4.20 -13.75 -18.94
C THR A 20 -3.93 -15.24 -18.69
N TYR A 21 -4.99 -16.06 -18.56
CA TYR A 21 -4.83 -17.51 -18.47
C TYR A 21 -4.12 -18.10 -19.71
N ARG A 22 -4.32 -17.53 -20.89
CA ARG A 22 -3.63 -17.92 -22.12
C ARG A 22 -2.13 -17.64 -22.03
N GLU A 23 -1.77 -16.49 -21.52
CA GLU A 23 -0.37 -16.09 -21.32
C GLU A 23 0.31 -17.00 -20.29
N LEU A 24 -0.32 -17.21 -19.12
CA LEU A 24 0.20 -18.10 -18.09
C LEU A 24 0.35 -19.54 -18.64
N ALA A 25 -0.65 -20.04 -19.38
CA ALA A 25 -0.62 -21.36 -19.98
C ALA A 25 0.62 -21.55 -20.89
N ARG A 26 0.94 -20.55 -21.71
CA ARG A 26 2.12 -20.54 -22.57
C ARG A 26 3.41 -20.61 -21.74
N ARG A 27 3.51 -19.80 -20.67
CA ARG A 27 4.70 -19.74 -19.80
C ARG A 27 4.96 -21.06 -19.08
N ILE A 28 3.89 -21.76 -18.63
CA ILE A 28 4.03 -23.03 -17.90
C ILE A 28 3.80 -24.28 -18.79
N ARG A 29 3.78 -24.11 -20.10
CA ARG A 29 3.62 -25.17 -21.13
C ARG A 29 2.39 -26.05 -20.91
N LEU A 30 1.25 -25.41 -20.67
CA LEU A 30 -0.06 -26.08 -20.56
C LEU A 30 -1.06 -25.48 -21.55
N SER A 31 -2.20 -26.16 -21.73
CA SER A 31 -3.36 -25.60 -22.42
C SER A 31 -4.08 -24.59 -21.51
N GLU A 32 -4.71 -23.57 -22.09
CA GLU A 32 -5.52 -22.60 -21.34
C GLU A 32 -6.65 -23.29 -20.56
N ALA A 33 -7.26 -24.34 -21.15
CA ALA A 33 -8.28 -25.14 -20.50
C ALA A 33 -7.75 -25.85 -19.24
N SER A 34 -6.50 -26.34 -19.27
CA SER A 34 -5.85 -26.95 -18.11
C SER A 34 -5.61 -25.93 -17.01
N VAL A 35 -5.14 -24.73 -17.35
CA VAL A 35 -4.96 -23.64 -16.38
C VAL A 35 -6.30 -23.26 -15.77
N LYS A 36 -7.35 -23.01 -16.55
CA LYS A 36 -8.69 -22.72 -16.05
C LYS A 36 -9.19 -23.80 -15.09
N ARG A 37 -8.97 -25.08 -15.41
CA ARG A 37 -9.36 -26.23 -14.56
C ARG A 37 -8.59 -26.25 -13.23
N ILE A 38 -7.28 -25.97 -13.25
CA ILE A 38 -6.45 -25.87 -12.04
C ILE A 38 -6.99 -24.75 -11.13
N PHE A 39 -7.26 -23.58 -11.69
CA PHE A 39 -7.73 -22.41 -10.95
C PHE A 39 -9.20 -22.53 -10.48
N SER A 40 -10.03 -23.34 -11.15
CA SER A 40 -11.41 -23.59 -10.74
C SER A 40 -11.53 -24.66 -9.65
N ARG A 41 -10.74 -25.75 -9.78
CA ARG A 41 -10.80 -26.87 -8.84
C ARG A 41 -9.90 -26.70 -7.61
N ALA A 42 -9.06 -25.68 -7.59
CA ALA A 42 -8.08 -25.43 -6.54
C ALA A 42 -7.15 -26.63 -6.23
N THR A 43 -6.91 -27.49 -7.24
CA THR A 43 -6.04 -28.66 -7.12
C THR A 43 -4.66 -28.31 -7.64
N LEU A 44 -3.76 -27.93 -6.72
CA LEU A 44 -2.38 -27.58 -7.01
C LEU A 44 -1.44 -28.53 -6.27
N THR A 45 -0.53 -29.18 -7.02
CA THR A 45 0.65 -29.80 -6.43
C THR A 45 1.70 -28.73 -6.14
N LEU A 46 2.60 -28.97 -5.18
CA LEU A 46 3.69 -28.04 -4.87
C LEU A 46 4.54 -27.72 -6.08
N GLY A 47 4.90 -28.72 -6.89
CA GLY A 47 5.67 -28.50 -8.12
C GLY A 47 4.93 -27.63 -9.15
N ARG A 48 3.60 -27.77 -9.25
CA ARG A 48 2.79 -26.94 -10.14
C ARG A 48 2.67 -25.50 -9.59
N LEU A 49 2.55 -25.38 -8.27
CA LEU A 49 2.53 -24.09 -7.61
C LEU A 49 3.83 -23.33 -7.85
N ASP A 50 4.98 -24.01 -7.69
CA ASP A 50 6.30 -23.43 -7.96
C ASP A 50 6.45 -22.97 -9.40
N GLN A 51 6.03 -23.79 -10.38
CA GLN A 51 6.03 -23.40 -11.80
C GLN A 51 5.18 -22.16 -12.09
N ILE A 52 4.01 -22.05 -11.47
CA ILE A 52 3.14 -20.87 -11.60
C ILE A 52 3.80 -19.66 -10.96
N CYS A 53 4.39 -19.81 -9.77
CA CYS A 53 5.10 -18.74 -9.09
C CYS A 53 6.26 -18.23 -9.95
N GLN A 54 7.10 -19.10 -10.48
CA GLN A 54 8.20 -18.74 -11.37
C GLN A 54 7.70 -18.01 -12.63
N ALA A 55 6.63 -18.50 -13.26
CA ALA A 55 6.03 -17.85 -14.42
C ALA A 55 5.41 -16.48 -14.11
N LEU A 56 5.12 -16.23 -12.85
CA LEU A 56 4.62 -14.95 -12.34
C LEU A 56 5.70 -14.13 -11.60
N ASP A 57 6.98 -14.47 -11.73
CA ASP A 57 8.11 -13.85 -11.03
C ASP A 57 7.84 -13.65 -9.52
N LEU A 58 7.33 -14.70 -8.87
CA LEU A 58 7.04 -14.75 -7.45
C LEU A 58 7.83 -15.87 -6.78
N SER A 59 8.27 -15.67 -5.55
CA SER A 59 8.70 -16.76 -4.68
C SER A 59 7.50 -17.40 -3.95
N LEU A 60 7.64 -18.67 -3.54
CA LEU A 60 6.64 -19.33 -2.70
C LEU A 60 6.43 -18.60 -1.36
N GLY A 61 7.47 -17.97 -0.81
CA GLY A 61 7.39 -17.16 0.40
C GLY A 61 6.56 -15.89 0.23
N GLU A 62 6.64 -15.23 -0.92
CA GLU A 62 5.79 -14.08 -1.26
C GLU A 62 4.35 -14.51 -1.45
N LEU A 63 4.12 -15.61 -2.18
CA LEU A 63 2.78 -16.15 -2.33
C LEU A 63 2.17 -16.57 -0.98
N ALA A 64 2.94 -17.16 -0.08
CA ALA A 64 2.47 -17.51 1.25
C ALA A 64 2.05 -16.27 2.04
N ARG A 65 2.81 -15.18 1.98
CA ARG A 65 2.45 -13.88 2.60
C ARG A 65 1.18 -13.29 2.00
N LEU A 66 1.04 -13.33 0.68
CA LEU A 66 -0.16 -12.85 -0.03
C LEU A 66 -1.39 -13.72 0.23
N SER A 67 -1.19 -14.99 0.59
CA SER A 67 -2.27 -15.97 0.83
C SER A 67 -2.59 -16.13 2.31
N SER A 68 -1.72 -15.70 3.19
CA SER A 68 -2.08 -15.44 4.58
C SER A 68 -3.27 -14.51 4.56
N GLU A 69 -4.20 -14.63 5.51
CA GLU A 69 -5.30 -13.67 5.56
C GLU A 69 -4.72 -12.28 5.35
N PRO A 70 -5.39 -11.37 4.61
CA PRO A 70 -5.16 -9.98 4.90
C PRO A 70 -5.28 -9.95 6.40
N SER A 71 -4.14 -9.74 7.08
CA SER A 71 -4.21 -9.59 8.50
C SER A 71 -5.35 -8.62 8.67
N THR A 72 -6.40 -9.04 9.38
CA THR A 72 -7.41 -8.16 9.96
C THR A 72 -6.70 -7.18 10.90
N ASP A 73 -5.39 -7.31 10.98
CA ASP A 73 -4.48 -6.34 11.52
C ASP A 73 -4.62 -5.11 10.64
N ALA A 74 -5.42 -4.21 11.17
CA ALA A 74 -5.32 -2.79 10.88
C ALA A 74 -3.85 -2.50 10.58
N PRO A 75 -3.51 -1.72 9.54
CA PRO A 75 -2.13 -1.47 9.14
C PRO A 75 -1.33 -1.29 10.42
N GLU A 76 -0.22 -2.03 10.57
CA GLU A 76 0.54 -2.05 11.81
C GLU A 76 0.85 -0.60 12.15
N LEU A 77 0.01 -0.04 13.03
CA LEU A 77 0.07 1.36 13.40
C LEU A 77 1.38 1.55 14.15
N LEU A 78 2.12 2.56 13.78
CA LEU A 78 3.27 2.98 14.57
C LEU A 78 2.85 3.15 16.03
N THR A 79 3.70 2.77 16.96
CA THR A 79 3.44 3.07 18.37
C THR A 79 3.48 4.58 18.60
N MET A 80 2.88 5.04 19.68
CA MET A 80 2.91 6.47 20.04
C MET A 80 4.35 6.98 20.20
N GLU A 81 5.24 6.15 20.74
CA GLU A 81 6.66 6.47 20.89
C GLU A 81 7.36 6.63 19.55
N GLN A 82 7.11 5.70 18.63
CA GLN A 82 7.65 5.76 17.26
C GLN A 82 7.17 7.01 16.53
N GLU A 83 5.86 7.32 16.60
CA GLU A 83 5.33 8.53 15.97
C GLU A 83 5.89 9.81 16.59
N LYS A 84 6.05 9.88 17.93
CA LYS A 84 6.67 11.03 18.60
C LYS A 84 8.12 11.23 18.13
N ALA A 85 8.89 10.14 18.02
CA ALA A 85 10.28 10.21 17.58
C ALA A 85 10.39 10.69 16.12
N LEU A 86 9.52 10.20 15.23
CA LEU A 86 9.48 10.60 13.83
C LEU A 86 8.96 12.05 13.66
N ALA A 87 7.97 12.44 14.46
CA ALA A 87 7.42 13.78 14.43
C ALA A 87 8.42 14.87 14.91
N ALA A 88 9.28 14.48 15.85
CA ALA A 88 10.31 15.38 16.39
C ALA A 88 11.50 15.62 15.45
N ASP A 89 11.67 14.78 14.41
CA ASP A 89 12.85 14.84 13.52
C ASP A 89 12.45 14.56 12.07
N ARG A 90 12.32 15.63 11.28
CA ARG A 90 11.92 15.58 9.87
C ARG A 90 12.86 14.71 9.02
N ASN A 91 14.15 14.75 9.30
CA ASN A 91 15.13 13.96 8.56
C ASN A 91 15.02 12.48 8.90
N LEU A 92 14.74 12.15 10.17
CA LEU A 92 14.47 10.78 10.59
C LEU A 92 13.20 10.23 9.92
N LEU A 93 12.14 11.04 9.84
CA LEU A 93 10.90 10.69 9.14
C LEU A 93 11.15 10.46 7.65
N ALA A 94 11.86 11.37 6.97
CA ALA A 94 12.20 11.23 5.56
C ALA A 94 13.05 9.98 5.30
N CYS A 95 14.08 9.75 6.12
CA CYS A 95 14.91 8.55 6.04
C CYS A 95 14.07 7.28 6.22
N PHE A 96 13.17 7.24 7.21
CA PHE A 96 12.27 6.11 7.42
C PHE A 96 11.35 5.87 6.22
N TYR A 97 10.74 6.93 5.68
CA TYR A 97 9.86 6.84 4.52
C TYR A 97 10.58 6.26 3.30
N LEU A 98 11.77 6.73 2.98
CA LEU A 98 12.56 6.26 1.85
C LEU A 98 13.00 4.79 2.02
N LEU A 99 13.47 4.41 3.21
CA LEU A 99 13.83 3.03 3.52
C LEU A 99 12.64 2.08 3.47
N ALA A 100 11.47 2.51 3.95
CA ALA A 100 10.23 1.74 3.89
C ALA A 100 9.77 1.50 2.44
N ASN A 101 10.08 2.42 1.54
CA ASN A 101 9.83 2.30 0.09
C ASN A 101 10.95 1.56 -0.67
N GLY A 102 11.88 0.90 0.04
CA GLY A 102 12.90 0.03 -0.54
C GLY A 102 14.16 0.75 -1.02
N ARG A 103 14.34 2.04 -0.69
CA ARG A 103 15.60 2.75 -0.97
C ARG A 103 16.71 2.22 -0.07
N SER A 104 17.93 2.14 -0.59
CA SER A 104 19.12 1.88 0.24
C SER A 104 19.54 3.15 0.98
N GLY A 105 20.38 3.01 2.01
CA GLY A 105 20.94 4.19 2.69
C GLY A 105 21.78 5.10 1.78
N ARG A 106 22.35 4.57 0.69
CA ARG A 106 23.02 5.39 -0.34
C ARG A 106 22.04 6.23 -1.14
N ASP A 107 20.92 5.60 -1.55
CA ASP A 107 19.86 6.32 -2.25
C ASP A 107 19.28 7.43 -1.37
N VAL A 108 19.08 7.15 -0.07
CA VAL A 108 18.64 8.15 0.91
C VAL A 108 19.65 9.31 1.03
N ALA A 109 20.94 9.02 1.08
CA ALA A 109 21.99 10.06 1.14
C ALA A 109 21.96 10.95 -0.10
N ALA A 110 21.86 10.35 -1.28
CA ALA A 110 21.78 11.06 -2.55
C ALA A 110 20.49 11.90 -2.66
N GLU A 111 19.33 11.33 -2.29
CA GLU A 111 18.03 12.00 -2.43
C GLU A 111 17.86 13.16 -1.43
N LEU A 112 18.40 13.03 -0.21
CA LEU A 112 18.35 14.08 0.81
C LEU A 112 19.53 15.06 0.75
N GLY A 113 20.51 14.82 -0.12
CA GLY A 113 21.70 15.67 -0.25
C GLY A 113 22.59 15.69 1.02
N VAL A 114 22.70 14.54 1.71
CA VAL A 114 23.46 14.41 2.97
C VAL A 114 24.54 13.33 2.86
N ASP A 115 25.49 13.34 3.80
CA ASP A 115 26.53 12.32 3.87
C ASP A 115 25.98 10.95 4.37
N GLU A 116 26.64 9.87 3.98
CA GLU A 116 26.27 8.51 4.40
C GLU A 116 26.38 8.31 5.92
N ARG A 117 27.20 9.10 6.61
CA ARG A 117 27.35 9.03 8.09
C ARG A 117 26.10 9.57 8.77
N ALA A 118 25.51 10.65 8.24
CA ALA A 118 24.24 11.19 8.75
C ALA A 118 23.12 10.14 8.60
N VAL A 119 22.97 9.56 7.40
CA VAL A 119 21.98 8.52 7.14
C VAL A 119 22.18 7.32 8.06
N ARG A 120 23.43 6.89 8.27
CA ARG A 120 23.73 5.80 9.20
C ARG A 120 23.30 6.10 10.63
N ARG A 121 23.50 7.34 11.14
CA ARG A 121 23.00 7.73 12.47
C ARG A 121 21.47 7.60 12.55
N TRP A 122 20.75 8.05 11.54
CA TRP A 122 19.30 7.90 11.47
C TRP A 122 18.88 6.43 11.41
N MET A 123 19.54 5.62 10.60
CA MET A 123 19.26 4.17 10.53
C MET A 123 19.46 3.48 11.87
N VAL A 124 20.54 3.78 12.61
CA VAL A 124 20.75 3.22 13.96
C VAL A 124 19.61 3.63 14.90
N ARG A 125 19.15 4.88 14.84
CA ARG A 125 18.04 5.37 15.64
C ARG A 125 16.72 4.69 15.24
N LEU A 126 16.48 4.49 13.94
CA LEU A 126 15.30 3.78 13.44
C LEU A 126 15.30 2.31 13.84
N ASP A 127 16.46 1.66 13.86
CA ASP A 127 16.61 0.29 14.32
C ASP A 127 16.34 0.16 15.83
N ALA A 128 16.85 1.08 16.63
CA ALA A 128 16.55 1.15 18.08
C ALA A 128 15.04 1.35 18.35
N LEU A 129 14.36 2.11 17.49
CA LEU A 129 12.90 2.28 17.52
C LEU A 129 12.13 1.07 16.95
N ARG A 130 12.82 0.02 16.50
CA ARG A 130 12.23 -1.15 15.87
C ARG A 130 11.39 -0.87 14.61
N LEU A 131 11.68 0.24 13.94
CA LEU A 131 11.04 0.62 12.67
C LEU A 131 11.67 -0.07 11.47
N ILE A 132 12.97 -0.34 11.56
CA ILE A 132 13.73 -1.07 10.55
C ILE A 132 14.54 -2.20 11.22
N GLU A 133 15.11 -3.07 10.40
CA GLU A 133 16.11 -4.06 10.76
C GLU A 133 17.37 -3.81 9.92
N MET A 134 18.44 -3.40 10.54
CA MET A 134 19.70 -3.18 9.84
C MET A 134 20.30 -4.50 9.34
N ARG A 135 20.64 -4.58 8.06
CA ARG A 135 21.28 -5.74 7.41
C ARG A 135 22.78 -5.50 7.19
N SER A 136 23.17 -4.26 6.97
CA SER A 136 24.55 -3.81 6.85
C SER A 136 24.64 -2.30 7.13
N LYS A 137 25.85 -1.71 6.96
CA LYS A 137 26.09 -0.28 7.25
C LYS A 137 25.07 0.67 6.61
N LEU A 138 24.57 0.36 5.40
CA LEU A 138 23.64 1.20 4.62
C LEU A 138 22.50 0.40 3.97
N ARG A 139 22.24 -0.82 4.45
CA ARG A 139 21.09 -1.63 4.03
C ARG A 139 20.24 -1.98 5.23
N ALA A 140 18.96 -1.74 5.11
CA ALA A 140 17.98 -2.09 6.12
C ALA A 140 16.72 -2.63 5.46
N ARG A 141 15.93 -3.35 6.25
CA ARG A 141 14.58 -3.79 5.89
C ARG A 141 13.61 -3.10 6.83
N ALA A 142 12.60 -2.44 6.30
CA ALA A 142 11.52 -1.92 7.12
C ALA A 142 10.78 -3.08 7.80
N ARG A 143 10.51 -2.94 9.09
CA ARG A 143 9.70 -3.91 9.86
C ARG A 143 8.21 -3.65 9.66
N ALA A 144 7.82 -2.38 9.55
CA ALA A 144 6.47 -2.00 9.20
C ALA A 144 6.12 -2.36 7.75
N ALA A 145 4.85 -2.55 7.48
CA ALA A 145 4.33 -2.74 6.12
C ALA A 145 4.74 -1.59 5.20
N SER A 146 4.78 -1.86 3.88
CA SER A 146 5.15 -0.87 2.85
C SER A 146 4.27 0.39 2.86
N VAL A 147 3.11 0.32 3.50
CA VAL A 147 2.17 1.42 3.65
C VAL A 147 2.17 1.89 5.10
N ILE A 148 2.66 3.09 5.34
CA ILE A 148 2.69 3.72 6.66
C ILE A 148 1.30 4.29 6.94
N ALA A 149 0.62 3.76 7.95
CA ALA A 149 -0.64 4.31 8.43
C ALA A 149 -0.41 5.14 9.69
N TRP A 150 -0.90 6.37 9.67
CA TRP A 150 -0.82 7.26 10.83
C TRP A 150 -1.97 6.98 11.81
N ARG A 151 -1.66 7.02 13.08
CA ARG A 151 -2.67 6.94 14.13
C ARG A 151 -3.63 8.13 14.02
N ARG A 152 -4.91 7.90 14.32
CA ARG A 152 -5.92 8.98 14.34
C ARG A 152 -5.60 10.07 15.37
N ASP A 153 -5.01 9.67 16.48
CA ASP A 153 -4.60 10.48 17.65
C ASP A 153 -3.09 10.73 17.70
N GLY A 154 -2.36 10.41 16.60
CA GLY A 154 -0.91 10.42 16.55
C GLY A 154 -0.32 11.78 16.20
N PRO A 155 0.90 12.09 16.70
CA PRO A 155 1.56 13.37 16.45
C PRO A 155 1.93 13.59 14.97
N LEU A 156 2.19 12.54 14.19
CA LEU A 156 2.45 12.68 12.74
C LEU A 156 1.21 13.23 12.05
N ARG A 157 0.05 12.70 12.38
CA ARG A 157 -1.20 13.18 11.81
C ARG A 157 -1.47 14.64 12.17
N LEU A 158 -1.31 14.99 13.44
CA LEU A 158 -1.52 16.36 13.91
C LEU A 158 -0.62 17.38 13.21
N LEU A 159 0.65 17.01 12.95
CA LEU A 159 1.63 17.91 12.31
C LEU A 159 1.44 18.00 10.79
N TYR A 160 1.18 16.88 10.12
CA TYR A 160 1.30 16.81 8.67
C TYR A 160 -0.02 16.63 7.92
N GLU A 161 -1.14 16.23 8.59
CA GLU A 161 -2.41 15.94 7.89
C GLU A 161 -2.92 17.15 7.10
N LYS A 162 -2.85 18.35 7.67
CA LYS A 162 -3.31 19.57 6.99
C LYS A 162 -2.43 19.86 5.77
N GLN A 163 -1.12 19.80 5.93
CA GLN A 163 -0.16 20.06 4.86
C GLN A 163 -0.31 19.02 3.74
N VAL A 164 -0.31 17.73 4.08
CA VAL A 164 -0.45 16.64 3.09
C VAL A 164 -1.75 16.76 2.31
N ARG A 165 -2.88 17.01 2.98
CA ARG A 165 -4.15 17.19 2.26
C ARG A 165 -4.14 18.41 1.35
N GLN A 166 -3.54 19.49 1.79
CA GLN A 166 -3.47 20.72 1.03
C GLN A 166 -2.59 20.55 -0.21
N GLU A 167 -1.37 20.07 -0.06
CA GLU A 167 -0.44 19.80 -1.17
C GLU A 167 -1.03 18.77 -2.16
N PHE A 168 -1.62 17.68 -1.66
CA PHE A 168 -2.17 16.63 -2.50
C PHE A 168 -3.35 17.12 -3.34
N LEU A 169 -4.31 17.86 -2.75
CA LEU A 169 -5.52 18.31 -3.43
C LEU A 169 -5.35 19.58 -4.25
N GLN A 170 -4.22 20.28 -4.14
CA GLN A 170 -3.88 21.41 -5.00
C GLN A 170 -3.32 21.00 -6.37
N ALA A 171 -2.94 19.72 -6.52
CA ALA A 171 -2.48 19.21 -7.81
C ALA A 171 -3.61 19.25 -8.85
N PRO A 172 -3.32 19.54 -10.12
CA PRO A 172 -4.34 19.61 -11.17
C PRO A 172 -4.92 18.26 -11.57
N PHE A 173 -4.26 17.14 -11.23
CA PHE A 173 -4.63 15.76 -11.59
C PHE A 173 -4.81 15.54 -13.12
N ASP A 174 -3.93 16.13 -13.92
CA ASP A 174 -3.98 16.13 -15.38
C ASP A 174 -2.94 15.25 -16.06
N ARG A 175 -2.09 14.56 -15.27
CA ARG A 175 -1.03 13.69 -15.80
C ARG A 175 -1.47 12.24 -15.89
N THR A 176 -0.83 11.48 -16.77
CA THR A 176 -1.03 10.02 -16.84
C THR A 176 -0.70 9.36 -15.49
N GLY A 177 -1.66 8.57 -14.98
CA GLY A 177 -1.54 7.92 -13.67
C GLY A 177 -2.12 8.73 -12.52
N GLU A 178 -2.62 9.93 -12.74
CA GLU A 178 -3.36 10.76 -11.78
C GLU A 178 -4.86 10.65 -12.01
N ALA A 179 -5.65 10.69 -10.96
CA ALA A 179 -7.10 10.72 -11.03
C ALA A 179 -7.71 11.39 -9.81
N LEU A 180 -8.62 12.29 -10.01
CA LEU A 180 -9.47 12.89 -8.97
C LEU A 180 -10.94 12.75 -9.36
N HIS A 181 -11.73 12.13 -8.50
CA HIS A 181 -13.17 12.03 -8.68
C HIS A 181 -13.88 12.77 -7.55
N PHE A 182 -14.60 13.84 -7.89
CA PHE A 182 -15.52 14.50 -6.98
C PHE A 182 -16.93 14.06 -7.29
N LEU A 183 -17.58 13.35 -6.37
CA LEU A 183 -18.93 12.82 -6.52
C LEU A 183 -19.80 13.30 -5.36
N SER A 184 -21.00 13.76 -5.65
CA SER A 184 -21.98 14.17 -4.64
C SER A 184 -23.34 13.58 -4.99
N ALA A 185 -23.98 12.92 -4.02
CA ALA A 185 -25.32 12.36 -4.16
C ALA A 185 -25.98 12.20 -2.78
N GLU A 186 -27.28 12.09 -2.76
CA GLU A 186 -28.02 11.64 -1.59
C GLU A 186 -28.04 10.09 -1.56
N LEU A 187 -27.56 9.50 -0.49
CA LEU A 187 -27.46 8.07 -0.33
C LEU A 187 -28.18 7.61 0.95
N SER A 188 -28.83 6.46 0.87
CA SER A 188 -29.35 5.80 2.08
C SER A 188 -28.22 5.33 3.01
N GLU A 189 -28.52 5.15 4.30
CA GLU A 189 -27.55 4.61 5.27
C GLU A 189 -26.98 3.25 4.83
N ALA A 190 -27.81 2.39 4.25
CA ALA A 190 -27.39 1.11 3.71
C ALA A 190 -26.36 1.26 2.59
N SER A 191 -26.59 2.21 1.66
CA SER A 191 -25.66 2.50 0.56
C SER A 191 -24.35 3.10 1.06
N ILE A 192 -24.40 3.98 2.06
CA ILE A 192 -23.20 4.53 2.72
C ILE A 192 -22.36 3.39 3.34
N LYS A 193 -22.99 2.45 4.05
CA LYS A 193 -22.28 1.27 4.62
C LYS A 193 -21.63 0.41 3.54
N VAL A 194 -22.29 0.23 2.39
CA VAL A 194 -21.71 -0.49 1.24
C VAL A 194 -20.51 0.26 0.69
N LEU A 195 -20.60 1.58 0.52
CA LEU A 195 -19.52 2.42 0.01
C LEU A 195 -18.30 2.38 0.91
N LEU A 196 -18.48 2.53 2.23
CA LEU A 196 -17.38 2.45 3.20
C LEU A 196 -16.65 1.11 3.13
N ARG A 197 -17.38 -0.02 3.04
CA ARG A 197 -16.74 -1.34 2.85
C ARG A 197 -15.96 -1.45 1.55
N LYS A 198 -16.44 -0.83 0.46
CA LYS A 198 -15.69 -0.79 -0.81
C LYS A 198 -14.40 0.03 -0.69
N MET A 199 -14.43 1.14 0.06
CA MET A 199 -13.24 1.95 0.31
C MET A 199 -12.20 1.20 1.17
N GLU A 200 -12.62 0.50 2.20
CA GLU A 200 -11.71 -0.36 3.00
C GLU A 200 -11.07 -1.45 2.14
N ARG A 201 -11.86 -2.06 1.24
CA ARG A 201 -11.32 -3.03 0.30
C ARG A 201 -10.32 -2.41 -0.65
N MET A 202 -10.58 -1.22 -1.20
CA MET A 202 -9.64 -0.50 -2.06
C MET A 202 -8.35 -0.15 -1.32
N ALA A 203 -8.43 0.29 -0.07
CA ALA A 203 -7.26 0.51 0.78
C ALA A 203 -6.46 -0.79 1.02
N GLY A 204 -7.14 -1.93 1.14
CA GLY A 204 -6.53 -3.25 1.20
C GLY A 204 -5.80 -3.62 -0.10
N GLU A 205 -6.47 -3.44 -1.24
CA GLU A 205 -5.89 -3.69 -2.57
C GLU A 205 -4.65 -2.81 -2.82
N PHE A 206 -4.66 -1.56 -2.38
CA PHE A 206 -3.50 -0.67 -2.46
C PHE A 206 -2.30 -1.22 -1.65
N ARG A 207 -2.55 -1.70 -0.43
CA ARG A 207 -1.49 -2.34 0.38
C ARG A 207 -0.96 -3.62 -0.27
N ASP A 208 -1.84 -4.44 -0.82
CA ASP A 208 -1.47 -5.66 -1.53
C ASP A 208 -0.57 -5.36 -2.74
N LEU A 209 -0.89 -4.33 -3.51
CA LEU A 209 -0.07 -3.87 -4.65
C LEU A 209 1.29 -3.35 -4.18
N ALA A 210 1.32 -2.54 -3.13
CA ALA A 210 2.58 -2.04 -2.57
C ALA A 210 3.49 -3.18 -2.05
N GLU A 211 2.91 -4.24 -1.47
CA GLU A 211 3.67 -5.41 -1.02
C GLU A 211 4.18 -6.25 -2.21
N LEU A 212 3.36 -6.41 -3.25
CA LEU A 212 3.78 -7.08 -4.49
C LEU A 212 4.98 -6.39 -5.15
N ASP A 213 4.94 -5.07 -5.17
CA ASP A 213 5.97 -4.26 -5.81
C ASP A 213 7.23 -4.07 -4.94
N ARG A 214 7.30 -4.67 -3.74
CA ARG A 214 8.52 -4.60 -2.92
C ARG A 214 9.73 -5.22 -3.60
N ALA A 215 9.53 -6.24 -4.41
CA ALA A 215 10.59 -6.91 -5.16
C ALA A 215 11.05 -6.12 -6.38
N VAL A 216 10.24 -5.17 -6.88
CA VAL A 216 10.57 -4.32 -8.02
C VAL A 216 11.67 -3.33 -7.64
N PRO A 217 12.72 -3.16 -8.46
CA PRO A 217 13.78 -2.18 -8.20
C PRO A 217 13.23 -0.76 -7.99
N ALA A 218 13.83 -0.02 -7.08
CA ALA A 218 13.35 1.32 -6.72
C ALA A 218 13.32 2.31 -7.89
N GLY A 219 14.25 2.17 -8.86
CA GLY A 219 14.29 2.99 -10.08
C GLY A 219 13.17 2.73 -11.08
N GLU A 220 12.46 1.62 -10.95
CA GLU A 220 11.33 1.22 -11.80
C GLU A 220 9.97 1.51 -11.16
N LYS A 221 9.97 2.16 -9.99
CA LYS A 221 8.76 2.50 -9.22
C LYS A 221 8.57 4.00 -9.09
N GLN A 222 7.32 4.41 -9.03
CA GLN A 222 6.93 5.77 -8.69
C GLN A 222 6.34 5.81 -7.28
N SER A 223 6.58 6.91 -6.56
CA SER A 223 5.88 7.17 -5.29
C SER A 223 4.44 7.57 -5.61
N VAL A 224 3.49 6.77 -5.11
CA VAL A 224 2.06 7.00 -5.31
C VAL A 224 1.40 7.16 -3.96
N ALA A 225 0.53 8.16 -3.82
CA ALA A 225 -0.34 8.33 -2.67
C ALA A 225 -1.80 8.27 -3.11
N ALA A 226 -2.69 7.82 -2.23
CA ALA A 226 -4.13 7.82 -2.45
C ALA A 226 -4.84 8.37 -1.22
N ILE A 227 -5.81 9.26 -1.43
CA ILE A 227 -6.71 9.75 -0.38
C ILE A 227 -8.10 9.19 -0.66
N LEU A 228 -8.61 8.38 0.25
CA LEU A 228 -9.97 7.86 0.21
C LEU A 228 -10.78 8.56 1.30
N ALA A 229 -11.76 9.36 0.92
CA ALA A 229 -12.56 10.14 1.87
C ALA A 229 -14.05 10.07 1.52
N VAL A 230 -14.88 9.76 2.52
CA VAL A 230 -16.33 9.83 2.46
C VAL A 230 -16.83 10.47 3.75
N ARG A 231 -17.75 11.41 3.61
CA ARG A 231 -18.43 12.03 4.77
C ARG A 231 -19.81 12.53 4.33
N PRO A 232 -20.78 12.59 5.23
CA PRO A 232 -21.96 13.43 5.02
C PRO A 232 -21.50 14.86 4.76
N TRP A 233 -21.95 15.45 3.67
CA TRP A 233 -21.51 16.78 3.27
C TRP A 233 -22.60 17.52 2.49
N VAL A 234 -22.81 18.76 2.85
CA VAL A 234 -23.66 19.67 2.12
C VAL A 234 -22.81 20.84 1.67
N PHE A 235 -22.87 21.16 0.39
CA PHE A 235 -22.10 22.28 -0.13
C PHE A 235 -22.55 23.58 0.55
N SER A 236 -21.59 24.35 1.05
CA SER A 236 -21.85 25.54 1.88
C SER A 236 -22.74 26.58 1.19
N LEU A 237 -22.65 26.69 -0.16
CA LEU A 237 -23.53 27.55 -0.94
C LEU A 237 -25.01 27.18 -0.73
N PHE A 238 -25.33 25.88 -0.77
CA PHE A 238 -26.72 25.44 -0.53
C PHE A 238 -27.13 25.56 0.94
N ALA A 239 -26.20 25.40 1.86
CA ALA A 239 -26.48 25.59 3.29
C ALA A 239 -26.85 27.02 3.62
N SER A 240 -26.25 28.03 2.94
CA SER A 240 -26.56 29.43 3.12
C SER A 240 -27.90 29.86 2.49
N LEU A 241 -28.41 29.06 1.54
CA LEU A 241 -29.69 29.35 0.84
C LEU A 241 -30.89 28.61 1.47
N ARG A 242 -30.65 27.68 2.39
CA ARG A 242 -31.75 26.99 3.10
C ARG A 242 -32.43 27.96 4.05
N ALA A 243 -33.74 28.06 3.97
CA ALA A 243 -34.55 28.79 4.94
C ALA A 243 -34.31 28.21 6.35
N PRO A 244 -34.30 29.05 7.38
CA PRO A 244 -34.24 28.56 8.76
C PRO A 244 -35.40 27.58 9.01
N PRO A 245 -35.21 26.53 9.82
CA PRO A 245 -36.30 25.60 10.14
C PRO A 245 -37.48 26.42 10.71
N ALA A 246 -38.67 26.17 10.16
CA ALA A 246 -39.89 26.74 10.71
C ALA A 246 -39.99 26.34 12.22
N LYS A 247 -40.23 27.36 13.07
CA LYS A 247 -40.37 27.17 14.51
C LYS A 247 -41.66 26.42 14.80
#